data_6129661038b74432f9efa399efd12704
#
_entry.id   6129661038b74432f9efa399efd12704
#
_cell.length_a   1.000
_cell.length_b   1.000
_cell.length_c   1.000
_cell.angle_alpha   90.00
_cell.angle_beta   90.00
_cell.angle_gamma   90.00
#
_symmetry.space_group_name_H-M   'P 1'
#
loop_
_entity.id
_entity.type
_entity.pdbx_description
1 polymer ?
#
loop_
_entity_poly.entity_id
_entity_poly.type
_entity_poly.pdbx_seq_one_letter_code
_entity_poly.pdbx_strand_id
1 'polypeptide(L)'
;LFFWWTTYNRPEEHPKVSEGELAYIRSGQDDVDTIRKITWARLLPYRQTWAFALAKFLTDGVWWFYLTWLPDFFNSNAAFETRLDLKSVGIPFLVIYLVSDGGSIFYGWLSSRFIKNGWSVNAARKVTMLICAATVIPIFFAAQTSSIVIAIILVSIATAAHQGFSANLFTLTSDMFPKQAVGSVVGIGGMMGAIGGALIAYNAGSVIANVGYLPLFIYAGTAYLLAVLIIHLLAPRLQQVQFKEVD
;
A
#
# COMPACT_ATOMS: atom_id res chain seq x y z
N LEU A 1 1.76 -18.49 16.46
CA LEU A 1 2.72 -19.55 16.10
C LEU A 1 2.23 -20.92 16.57
N PHE A 2 1.96 -21.13 17.88
CA PHE A 2 1.51 -22.41 18.43
C PHE A 2 0.22 -22.92 17.76
N PHE A 3 -0.82 -22.08 17.67
CA PHE A 3 -2.09 -22.43 17.02
C PHE A 3 -1.88 -22.81 15.54
N TRP A 4 -1.08 -22.05 14.79
CA TRP A 4 -0.77 -22.36 13.40
C TRP A 4 -0.04 -23.69 13.27
N TRP A 5 0.96 -23.96 14.11
CA TRP A 5 1.73 -25.20 14.07
C TRP A 5 0.91 -26.44 14.39
N THR A 6 -0.11 -26.30 15.24
CA THR A 6 -0.98 -27.43 15.61
C THR A 6 -2.15 -27.66 14.68
N THR A 7 -2.54 -26.64 13.88
CA THR A 7 -3.74 -26.71 13.02
C THR A 7 -3.43 -26.68 11.53
N TYR A 8 -2.21 -26.27 11.14
CA TYR A 8 -1.82 -26.23 9.74
C TYR A 8 -1.56 -27.64 9.20
N ASN A 9 -2.27 -27.98 8.12
CA ASN A 9 -2.01 -29.17 7.31
C ASN A 9 -1.93 -28.76 5.84
N ARG A 10 -1.16 -29.50 5.06
CA ARG A 10 -1.17 -29.31 3.60
C ARG A 10 -2.54 -29.74 3.06
N PRO A 11 -3.01 -29.17 1.93
CA PRO A 11 -4.29 -29.55 1.36
C PRO A 11 -4.45 -31.07 1.15
N GLU A 12 -3.38 -31.77 0.78
CA GLU A 12 -3.33 -33.22 0.57
C GLU A 12 -3.50 -34.03 1.86
N GLU A 13 -3.10 -33.47 2.98
CA GLU A 13 -3.09 -34.14 4.31
C GLU A 13 -4.23 -33.63 5.20
N HIS A 14 -5.01 -32.64 4.72
CA HIS A 14 -6.02 -31.97 5.52
C HIS A 14 -7.31 -32.82 5.60
N PRO A 15 -7.74 -33.28 6.79
CA PRO A 15 -8.83 -34.25 6.93
C PRO A 15 -10.21 -33.75 6.48
N LYS A 16 -10.39 -32.43 6.27
CA LYS A 16 -11.65 -31.81 5.85
C LYS A 16 -11.69 -31.45 4.37
N VAL A 17 -10.60 -31.61 3.63
CA VAL A 17 -10.55 -31.32 2.19
C VAL A 17 -11.07 -32.52 1.42
N SER A 18 -12.12 -32.33 0.61
CA SER A 18 -12.65 -33.34 -0.26
C SER A 18 -11.77 -33.56 -1.49
N GLU A 19 -11.88 -34.74 -2.13
CA GLU A 19 -11.15 -35.01 -3.40
C GLU A 19 -11.47 -33.99 -4.50
N GLY A 20 -12.74 -33.55 -4.61
CA GLY A 20 -13.17 -32.54 -5.55
C GLY A 20 -12.56 -31.17 -5.27
N GLU A 21 -12.46 -30.77 -3.99
CA GLU A 21 -11.80 -29.54 -3.56
C GLU A 21 -10.28 -29.61 -3.80
N LEU A 22 -9.66 -30.74 -3.52
CA LEU A 22 -8.25 -30.98 -3.81
C LEU A 22 -7.95 -30.88 -5.32
N ALA A 23 -8.80 -31.48 -6.15
CA ALA A 23 -8.70 -31.38 -7.61
C ALA A 23 -8.85 -29.92 -8.08
N TYR A 24 -9.78 -29.16 -7.49
CA TYR A 24 -9.96 -27.74 -7.77
C TYR A 24 -8.74 -26.92 -7.37
N ILE A 25 -8.18 -27.14 -6.18
CA ILE A 25 -6.95 -26.47 -5.72
C ILE A 25 -5.79 -26.76 -6.69
N ARG A 26 -5.63 -28.03 -7.10
CA ARG A 26 -4.55 -28.43 -8.02
C ARG A 26 -4.74 -27.89 -9.45
N SER A 27 -5.96 -27.75 -9.91
CA SER A 27 -6.24 -27.23 -11.26
C SER A 27 -5.77 -25.77 -11.48
N GLY A 28 -5.57 -25.02 -10.39
CA GLY A 28 -5.04 -23.65 -10.42
C GLY A 28 -3.54 -23.56 -10.17
N GLN A 29 -2.86 -24.69 -9.92
CA GLN A 29 -1.42 -24.73 -9.70
C GLN A 29 -0.72 -25.14 -11.00
N ASP A 30 0.17 -24.28 -11.49
CA ASP A 30 1.09 -24.66 -12.55
C ASP A 30 2.11 -25.66 -11.95
N ASP A 31 2.60 -26.61 -12.77
CA ASP A 31 3.61 -27.58 -12.33
C ASP A 31 4.81 -26.85 -11.73
N VAL A 32 5.05 -27.06 -10.44
CA VAL A 32 6.06 -26.35 -9.66
C VAL A 32 7.47 -26.52 -10.23
N ASP A 33 7.70 -27.66 -10.89
CA ASP A 33 8.99 -28.01 -11.51
C ASP A 33 9.30 -27.23 -12.80
N THR A 34 8.30 -26.59 -13.41
CA THR A 34 8.47 -25.79 -14.64
C THR A 34 8.65 -24.30 -14.40
N ILE A 35 8.49 -23.84 -13.13
CA ILE A 35 8.57 -22.43 -12.78
C ILE A 35 10.02 -21.94 -12.73
N ARG A 36 10.55 -21.45 -13.87
CA ARG A 36 11.83 -20.74 -13.89
C ARG A 36 11.71 -19.41 -13.18
N LYS A 37 12.46 -19.22 -12.08
CA LYS A 37 12.55 -17.93 -11.38
C LYS A 37 13.08 -16.84 -12.31
N ILE A 38 12.36 -15.73 -12.41
CA ILE A 38 12.79 -14.57 -13.21
C ILE A 38 13.71 -13.73 -12.34
N THR A 39 14.93 -13.48 -12.81
CA THR A 39 15.91 -12.65 -12.10
C THR A 39 15.52 -11.17 -12.12
N TRP A 40 15.92 -10.41 -11.11
CA TRP A 40 15.64 -8.98 -11.03
C TRP A 40 16.16 -8.20 -12.26
N ALA A 41 17.34 -8.54 -12.76
CA ALA A 41 17.92 -7.91 -13.94
C ALA A 41 17.03 -8.00 -15.18
N ARG A 42 16.24 -9.07 -15.31
CA ARG A 42 15.27 -9.24 -16.41
C ARG A 42 14.00 -8.41 -16.22
N LEU A 43 13.71 -7.91 -15.01
CA LEU A 43 12.54 -7.11 -14.68
C LEU A 43 12.79 -5.60 -14.82
N LEU A 44 14.03 -5.15 -14.59
CA LEU A 44 14.39 -3.73 -14.61
C LEU A 44 14.13 -3.00 -15.94
N PRO A 45 14.22 -3.63 -17.13
CA PRO A 45 13.93 -2.97 -18.41
C PRO A 45 12.43 -2.65 -18.61
N TYR A 46 11.53 -3.26 -17.85
CA TYR A 46 10.09 -3.09 -18.04
C TYR A 46 9.56 -1.87 -17.30
N ARG A 47 8.83 -1.00 -18.01
CA ARG A 47 8.20 0.21 -17.47
C ARG A 47 7.22 -0.10 -16.34
N GLN A 48 6.54 -1.24 -16.42
CA GLN A 48 5.61 -1.72 -15.40
C GLN A 48 6.30 -1.96 -14.04
N THR A 49 7.56 -2.42 -14.04
CA THR A 49 8.35 -2.56 -12.81
C THR A 49 8.56 -1.20 -12.14
N TRP A 50 8.91 -0.18 -12.91
CA TRP A 50 9.11 1.17 -12.40
C TRP A 50 7.80 1.86 -12.02
N ALA A 51 6.68 1.55 -12.70
CA ALA A 51 5.36 2.04 -12.30
C ALA A 51 5.03 1.61 -10.85
N PHE A 52 5.28 0.35 -10.52
CA PHE A 52 5.08 -0.17 -9.16
C PHE A 52 6.14 0.36 -8.20
N ALA A 53 7.42 0.30 -8.55
CA ALA A 53 8.54 0.64 -7.68
C ALA A 53 8.54 2.12 -7.27
N LEU A 54 8.29 3.05 -8.21
CA LEU A 54 8.22 4.49 -7.91
C LEU A 54 6.97 4.86 -7.13
N ALA A 55 5.84 4.20 -7.41
CA ALA A 55 4.64 4.38 -6.60
C ALA A 55 4.87 3.93 -5.15
N LYS A 56 5.51 2.77 -4.93
CA LYS A 56 5.92 2.30 -3.60
C LYS A 56 6.87 3.26 -2.92
N PHE A 57 7.89 3.75 -3.63
CA PHE A 57 8.83 4.75 -3.11
C PHE A 57 8.13 5.97 -2.52
N LEU A 58 7.16 6.52 -3.25
CA LEU A 58 6.42 7.71 -2.80
C LEU A 58 5.47 7.40 -1.65
N THR A 59 4.67 6.35 -1.77
CA THR A 59 3.57 6.09 -0.82
C THR A 59 4.06 5.46 0.48
N ASP A 60 5.10 4.61 0.43
CA ASP A 60 5.70 4.07 1.64
C ASP A 60 6.47 5.14 2.43
N GLY A 61 7.05 6.15 1.74
CA GLY A 61 7.59 7.33 2.41
C GLY A 61 6.58 8.02 3.32
N VAL A 62 5.31 8.15 2.84
CA VAL A 62 4.21 8.70 3.65
C VAL A 62 3.88 7.77 4.82
N TRP A 63 3.82 6.46 4.57
CA TRP A 63 3.52 5.48 5.62
C TRP A 63 4.56 5.52 6.76
N TRP A 64 5.85 5.54 6.41
CA TRP A 64 6.93 5.66 7.39
C TRP A 64 6.89 7.00 8.14
N PHE A 65 6.50 8.11 7.48
CA PHE A 65 6.24 9.36 8.17
C PHE A 65 5.14 9.19 9.23
N TYR A 66 4.03 8.56 8.88
CA TYR A 66 2.95 8.32 9.85
C TYR A 66 3.41 7.46 11.02
N LEU A 67 4.12 6.36 10.76
CA LEU A 67 4.58 5.45 11.80
C LEU A 67 5.56 6.12 12.79
N THR A 68 6.45 6.97 12.28
CA THR A 68 7.56 7.50 13.08
C THR A 68 7.24 8.85 13.71
N TRP A 69 6.48 9.71 13.03
CA TRP A 69 6.33 11.12 13.43
C TRP A 69 4.92 11.52 13.91
N LEU A 70 3.89 10.72 13.69
CA LEU A 70 2.57 11.04 14.24
C LEU A 70 2.52 11.05 15.78
N PRO A 71 3.22 10.16 16.51
CA PRO A 71 3.27 10.25 17.97
C PRO A 71 3.83 11.61 18.42
N ASP A 72 4.91 12.08 17.79
CA ASP A 72 5.48 13.38 18.09
C ASP A 72 4.55 14.53 17.67
N PHE A 73 3.93 14.44 16.51
CA PHE A 73 2.93 15.40 16.04
C PHE A 73 1.80 15.62 17.05
N PHE A 74 1.23 14.54 17.60
CA PHE A 74 0.14 14.66 18.59
C PHE A 74 0.60 15.14 19.96
N ASN A 75 1.88 14.94 20.32
CA ASN A 75 2.43 15.34 21.59
C ASN A 75 3.03 16.76 21.59
N SER A 76 3.73 17.12 20.54
CA SER A 76 4.59 18.33 20.52
C SER A 76 4.05 19.46 19.65
N ASN A 77 3.03 19.25 18.82
CA ASN A 77 2.48 20.31 17.97
C ASN A 77 1.83 21.42 18.83
N ALA A 78 2.44 22.61 18.77
CA ALA A 78 2.01 23.78 19.54
C ALA A 78 0.63 24.31 19.14
N ALA A 79 0.09 23.90 17.97
CA ALA A 79 -1.23 24.30 17.51
C ALA A 79 -2.37 23.64 18.30
N PHE A 80 -2.14 22.53 18.99
CA PHE A 80 -3.17 21.83 19.73
C PHE A 80 -3.44 22.48 21.10
N GLU A 81 -4.71 22.71 21.40
CA GLU A 81 -5.18 23.16 22.72
C GLU A 81 -4.94 22.09 23.79
N THR A 82 -5.05 20.81 23.42
CA THR A 82 -4.82 19.66 24.30
C THR A 82 -3.77 18.75 23.66
N ARG A 83 -2.73 18.38 24.39
CA ARG A 83 -1.67 17.47 23.91
C ARG A 83 -1.94 16.04 24.39
N LEU A 84 -1.60 15.05 23.57
CA LEU A 84 -1.61 13.65 23.98
C LEU A 84 -0.22 13.26 24.46
N ASP A 85 -0.13 12.87 25.72
CA ASP A 85 1.08 12.27 26.25
C ASP A 85 1.20 10.78 25.82
N LEU A 86 2.35 10.16 26.08
CA LEU A 86 2.59 8.77 25.72
C LEU A 86 1.61 7.77 26.35
N LYS A 87 0.92 8.14 27.44
CA LYS A 87 -0.08 7.28 28.09
C LYS A 87 -1.44 7.40 27.45
N SER A 88 -1.81 8.59 26.98
CA SER A 88 -3.11 8.90 26.38
C SER A 88 -3.15 8.68 24.86
N VAL A 89 -1.98 8.61 24.21
CA VAL A 89 -1.88 8.43 22.74
C VAL A 89 -2.33 7.05 22.24
N GLY A 90 -2.38 6.04 23.10
CA GLY A 90 -2.69 4.66 22.71
C GLY A 90 -4.08 4.47 22.09
N ILE A 91 -5.13 5.07 22.66
CA ILE A 91 -6.51 4.96 22.15
C ILE A 91 -6.65 5.63 20.77
N PRO A 92 -6.19 6.88 20.54
CA PRO A 92 -6.17 7.48 19.21
C PRO A 92 -5.49 6.61 18.15
N PHE A 93 -4.33 6.04 18.46
CA PHE A 93 -3.62 5.17 17.51
C PHE A 93 -4.39 3.87 17.23
N LEU A 94 -5.00 3.27 18.25
CA LEU A 94 -5.88 2.12 18.04
C LEU A 94 -7.01 2.45 17.06
N VAL A 95 -7.66 3.59 17.21
CA VAL A 95 -8.71 4.06 16.29
C VAL A 95 -8.16 4.26 14.88
N ILE A 96 -7.02 4.96 14.75
CA ILE A 96 -6.37 5.21 13.46
C ILE A 96 -6.08 3.89 12.73
N TYR A 97 -5.51 2.89 13.42
CA TYR A 97 -5.17 1.61 12.79
C TYR A 97 -6.40 0.77 12.46
N LEU A 98 -7.42 0.72 13.31
CA LEU A 98 -8.67 0.01 13.02
C LEU A 98 -9.40 0.61 11.80
N VAL A 99 -9.45 1.94 11.70
CA VAL A 99 -10.04 2.63 10.54
C VAL A 99 -9.19 2.38 9.29
N SER A 100 -7.87 2.34 9.44
CA SER A 100 -6.92 2.02 8.37
C SER A 100 -7.16 0.62 7.79
N ASP A 101 -7.31 -0.39 8.64
CA ASP A 101 -7.63 -1.76 8.22
C ASP A 101 -8.97 -1.84 7.50
N GLY A 102 -10.00 -1.15 8.02
CA GLY A 102 -11.28 -0.99 7.36
C GLY A 102 -11.16 -0.38 5.96
N GLY A 103 -10.26 0.58 5.78
CA GLY A 103 -9.94 1.19 4.49
C GLY A 103 -9.39 0.20 3.48
N SER A 104 -8.47 -0.67 3.90
CA SER A 104 -7.93 -1.75 3.04
C SER A 104 -9.06 -2.62 2.46
N ILE A 105 -9.99 -3.05 3.33
CA ILE A 105 -11.15 -3.87 2.94
C ILE A 105 -12.09 -3.09 2.01
N PHE A 106 -12.44 -1.86 2.38
CA PHE A 106 -13.38 -1.03 1.63
C PHE A 106 -12.89 -0.73 0.20
N TYR A 107 -11.66 -0.25 0.04
CA TYR A 107 -11.14 0.10 -1.29
C TYR A 107 -10.79 -1.15 -2.13
N GLY A 108 -10.44 -2.28 -1.51
CA GLY A 108 -10.33 -3.56 -2.18
C GLY A 108 -11.68 -4.04 -2.72
N TRP A 109 -12.72 -3.95 -1.90
CA TRP A 109 -14.10 -4.23 -2.30
C TRP A 109 -14.58 -3.28 -3.42
N LEU A 110 -14.30 -1.98 -3.30
CA LEU A 110 -14.70 -0.97 -4.29
C LEU A 110 -14.13 -1.29 -5.68
N SER A 111 -12.83 -1.58 -5.75
CA SER A 111 -12.17 -1.99 -6.99
C SER A 111 -12.82 -3.25 -7.59
N SER A 112 -13.07 -4.25 -6.76
CA SER A 112 -13.75 -5.49 -7.17
C SER A 112 -15.19 -5.25 -7.62
N ARG A 113 -15.90 -4.33 -6.98
CA ARG A 113 -17.27 -3.93 -7.34
C ARG A 113 -17.31 -3.28 -8.72
N PHE A 114 -16.36 -2.42 -9.04
CA PHE A 114 -16.28 -1.83 -10.38
C PHE A 114 -16.06 -2.90 -11.45
N ILE A 115 -15.17 -3.87 -11.21
CA ILE A 115 -14.94 -4.98 -12.14
C ILE A 115 -16.22 -5.82 -12.33
N LYS A 116 -16.91 -6.16 -11.23
CA LYS A 116 -18.19 -6.90 -11.30
C LYS A 116 -19.29 -6.14 -12.05
N ASN A 117 -19.22 -4.81 -12.04
CA ASN A 117 -20.14 -3.95 -12.80
C ASN A 117 -19.72 -3.75 -14.27
N GLY A 118 -18.77 -4.52 -14.78
CA GLY A 118 -18.37 -4.51 -16.19
C GLY A 118 -17.24 -3.53 -16.53
N TRP A 119 -16.61 -2.86 -15.55
CA TRP A 119 -15.45 -2.03 -15.82
C TRP A 119 -14.24 -2.89 -16.18
N SER A 120 -13.38 -2.37 -17.06
CA SER A 120 -12.09 -3.00 -17.29
C SER A 120 -11.23 -2.98 -16.01
N VAL A 121 -10.41 -4.02 -15.80
CA VAL A 121 -9.47 -4.09 -14.66
C VAL A 121 -8.63 -2.82 -14.59
N ASN A 122 -8.12 -2.35 -15.73
CA ASN A 122 -7.34 -1.12 -15.83
C ASN A 122 -8.08 0.11 -15.27
N ALA A 123 -9.33 0.31 -15.67
CA ALA A 123 -10.13 1.45 -15.21
C ALA A 123 -10.48 1.31 -13.72
N ALA A 124 -10.96 0.13 -13.31
CA ALA A 124 -11.37 -0.15 -11.94
C ALA A 124 -10.22 0.09 -10.94
N ARG A 125 -9.03 -0.44 -11.22
CA ARG A 125 -7.85 -0.26 -10.36
C ARG A 125 -7.44 1.20 -10.27
N LYS A 126 -7.23 1.87 -11.41
CA LYS A 126 -6.75 3.26 -11.45
C LYS A 126 -7.74 4.25 -10.86
N VAL A 127 -9.04 4.08 -11.13
CA VAL A 127 -10.07 4.95 -10.54
C VAL A 127 -10.15 4.74 -9.03
N THR A 128 -10.10 3.50 -8.53
CA THR A 128 -10.05 3.27 -7.08
C THR A 128 -8.82 3.90 -6.44
N MET A 129 -7.64 3.76 -7.05
CA MET A 129 -6.42 4.41 -6.55
C MET A 129 -6.51 5.94 -6.61
N LEU A 130 -7.15 6.51 -7.63
CA LEU A 130 -7.40 7.95 -7.72
C LEU A 130 -8.37 8.42 -6.62
N ILE A 131 -9.41 7.65 -6.31
CA ILE A 131 -10.32 7.93 -5.19
C ILE A 131 -9.53 7.90 -3.87
N CYS A 132 -8.68 6.88 -3.65
CA CYS A 132 -7.79 6.86 -2.47
C CYS A 132 -6.92 8.13 -2.42
N ALA A 133 -6.26 8.48 -3.53
CA ALA A 133 -5.40 9.66 -3.60
C ALA A 133 -6.16 10.95 -3.27
N ALA A 134 -7.37 11.12 -3.80
CA ALA A 134 -8.23 12.26 -3.51
C ALA A 134 -8.67 12.29 -2.02
N THR A 135 -8.95 11.11 -1.43
CA THR A 135 -9.34 10.99 -0.02
C THR A 135 -8.19 11.34 0.94
N VAL A 136 -6.93 11.21 0.52
CA VAL A 136 -5.77 11.63 1.35
C VAL A 136 -5.60 13.15 1.37
N ILE A 137 -6.01 13.89 0.33
CA ILE A 137 -5.74 15.33 0.20
C ILE A 137 -6.05 16.14 1.47
N PRO A 138 -7.20 15.95 2.16
CA PRO A 138 -7.53 16.74 3.35
C PRO A 138 -6.53 16.62 4.51
N ILE A 139 -5.57 15.68 4.46
CA ILE A 139 -4.60 15.45 5.54
C ILE A 139 -3.77 16.72 5.87
N PHE A 140 -3.51 17.60 4.90
CA PHE A 140 -2.74 18.81 5.17
C PHE A 140 -3.46 19.79 6.11
N PHE A 141 -4.77 19.69 6.26
CA PHE A 141 -5.50 20.44 7.28
C PHE A 141 -5.23 19.94 8.70
N ALA A 142 -4.72 18.70 8.85
CA ALA A 142 -4.35 18.19 10.17
C ALA A 142 -3.22 19.03 10.83
N ALA A 143 -2.31 19.59 10.03
CA ALA A 143 -1.24 20.45 10.56
C ALA A 143 -1.73 21.87 10.93
N GLN A 144 -2.94 22.24 10.53
CA GLN A 144 -3.47 23.60 10.68
C GLN A 144 -4.60 23.71 11.71
N THR A 145 -5.15 22.58 12.13
CA THR A 145 -6.25 22.56 13.14
C THR A 145 -5.70 22.63 14.56
N SER A 146 -6.40 23.36 15.43
CA SER A 146 -6.15 23.35 16.88
C SER A 146 -6.84 22.17 17.59
N SER A 147 -7.81 21.51 16.93
CA SER A 147 -8.55 20.39 17.48
C SER A 147 -7.84 19.08 17.21
N ILE A 148 -7.42 18.41 18.27
CA ILE A 148 -6.79 17.09 18.19
C ILE A 148 -7.75 16.03 17.64
N VAL A 149 -9.05 16.15 17.92
CA VAL A 149 -10.08 15.22 17.42
C VAL A 149 -10.19 15.32 15.90
N ILE A 150 -10.20 16.55 15.36
CA ILE A 150 -10.24 16.76 13.90
C ILE A 150 -8.94 16.19 13.27
N ALA A 151 -7.79 16.41 13.89
CA ALA A 151 -6.54 15.86 13.41
C ALA A 151 -6.56 14.33 13.38
N ILE A 152 -7.06 13.67 14.44
CA ILE A 152 -7.21 12.20 14.49
C ILE A 152 -8.13 11.70 13.37
N ILE A 153 -9.26 12.36 13.13
CA ILE A 153 -10.20 11.99 12.05
C ILE A 153 -9.52 12.10 10.69
N LEU A 154 -8.83 13.21 10.41
CA LEU A 154 -8.14 13.44 9.15
C LEU A 154 -7.02 12.41 8.92
N VAL A 155 -6.24 12.12 9.95
CA VAL A 155 -5.19 11.08 9.90
C VAL A 155 -5.81 9.71 9.70
N SER A 156 -6.90 9.36 10.37
CA SER A 156 -7.60 8.08 10.22
C SER A 156 -8.10 7.87 8.79
N ILE A 157 -8.71 8.89 8.19
CA ILE A 157 -9.19 8.87 6.81
C ILE A 157 -8.00 8.71 5.83
N ALA A 158 -6.92 9.44 6.05
CA ALA A 158 -5.74 9.37 5.20
C ALA A 158 -5.02 8.02 5.29
N THR A 159 -4.90 7.45 6.48
CA THR A 159 -4.31 6.10 6.67
C THR A 159 -5.19 5.00 6.09
N ALA A 160 -6.52 5.12 6.20
CA ALA A 160 -7.46 4.22 5.55
C ALA A 160 -7.32 4.25 4.02
N ALA A 161 -7.22 5.44 3.44
CA ALA A 161 -7.00 5.62 2.02
C ALA A 161 -5.61 5.12 1.57
N HIS A 162 -4.56 5.31 2.40
CA HIS A 162 -3.23 4.71 2.16
C HIS A 162 -3.30 3.18 2.06
N GLN A 163 -3.92 2.53 3.03
CA GLN A 163 -4.04 1.06 3.02
C GLN A 163 -4.86 0.56 1.83
N GLY A 164 -5.93 1.26 1.48
CA GLY A 164 -6.70 0.97 0.28
C GLY A 164 -5.90 1.16 -1.01
N PHE A 165 -5.10 2.21 -1.09
CA PHE A 165 -4.17 2.45 -2.19
C PHE A 165 -3.12 1.33 -2.28
N SER A 166 -2.48 0.99 -1.17
CA SER A 166 -1.47 -0.06 -1.09
C SER A 166 -2.03 -1.42 -1.51
N ALA A 167 -3.22 -1.81 -1.04
CA ALA A 167 -3.87 -3.05 -1.43
C ALA A 167 -4.10 -3.13 -2.96
N ASN A 168 -4.59 -2.05 -3.58
CA ASN A 168 -4.75 -1.98 -5.03
C ASN A 168 -3.41 -1.94 -5.77
N LEU A 169 -2.39 -1.26 -5.22
CA LEU A 169 -1.06 -1.20 -5.80
C LEU A 169 -0.40 -2.59 -5.86
N PHE A 170 -0.52 -3.40 -4.81
CA PHE A 170 -0.03 -4.78 -4.83
C PHE A 170 -0.76 -5.63 -5.87
N THR A 171 -2.06 -5.46 -6.05
CA THR A 171 -2.80 -6.21 -7.08
C THR A 171 -2.37 -5.85 -8.51
N LEU A 172 -1.86 -4.63 -8.75
CA LEU A 172 -1.31 -4.26 -10.06
C LEU A 172 -0.14 -5.18 -10.48
N THR A 173 0.66 -5.69 -9.54
CA THR A 173 1.76 -6.60 -9.88
C THR A 173 1.24 -7.90 -10.48
N SER A 174 0.15 -8.45 -9.93
CA SER A 174 -0.49 -9.65 -10.45
C SER A 174 -1.25 -9.40 -11.76
N ASP A 175 -1.76 -8.17 -11.97
CA ASP A 175 -2.43 -7.79 -13.20
C ASP A 175 -1.42 -7.56 -14.36
N MET A 176 -0.17 -7.14 -14.05
CA MET A 176 0.84 -6.78 -15.04
C MET A 176 1.93 -7.85 -15.26
N PHE A 177 2.09 -8.79 -14.35
CA PHE A 177 3.17 -9.76 -14.42
C PHE A 177 2.65 -11.20 -14.28
N PRO A 178 3.29 -12.18 -14.94
CA PRO A 178 3.00 -13.59 -14.70
C PRO A 178 3.40 -14.00 -13.28
N LYS A 179 2.73 -15.02 -12.73
CA LYS A 179 2.89 -15.50 -11.35
C LYS A 179 4.37 -15.62 -10.91
N GLN A 180 5.23 -16.09 -11.82
CA GLN A 180 6.68 -16.32 -11.59
C GLN A 180 7.46 -15.04 -11.30
N ALA A 181 6.99 -13.88 -11.79
CA ALA A 181 7.65 -12.58 -11.64
C ALA A 181 7.13 -11.76 -10.46
N VAL A 182 5.88 -12.02 -10.02
CA VAL A 182 5.19 -11.18 -9.03
C VAL A 182 6.01 -11.00 -7.76
N GLY A 183 6.55 -12.09 -7.18
CA GLY A 183 7.35 -12.01 -5.96
C GLY A 183 8.61 -11.16 -6.12
N SER A 184 9.28 -11.26 -7.27
CA SER A 184 10.47 -10.46 -7.56
C SER A 184 10.14 -8.98 -7.78
N VAL A 185 9.04 -8.67 -8.46
CA VAL A 185 8.55 -7.28 -8.64
C VAL A 185 8.16 -6.66 -7.31
N VAL A 186 7.44 -7.42 -6.46
CA VAL A 186 7.09 -7.00 -5.09
C VAL A 186 8.36 -6.74 -4.26
N GLY A 187 9.39 -7.58 -4.40
CA GLY A 187 10.68 -7.37 -3.74
C GLY A 187 11.37 -6.06 -4.17
N ILE A 188 11.41 -5.78 -5.49
CA ILE A 188 11.95 -4.51 -6.02
C ILE A 188 11.16 -3.31 -5.47
N GLY A 189 9.83 -3.39 -5.50
CA GLY A 189 9.00 -2.32 -4.97
C GLY A 189 9.14 -2.13 -3.46
N GLY A 190 9.26 -3.22 -2.69
CA GLY A 190 9.52 -3.16 -1.25
C GLY A 190 10.85 -2.51 -0.92
N MET A 191 11.92 -2.81 -1.67
CA MET A 191 13.20 -2.12 -1.56
C MET A 191 13.07 -0.62 -1.84
N MET A 192 12.40 -0.25 -2.93
CA MET A 192 12.17 1.16 -3.26
C MET A 192 11.31 1.88 -2.20
N GLY A 193 10.28 1.20 -1.67
CA GLY A 193 9.49 1.71 -0.56
C GLY A 193 10.31 1.94 0.70
N ALA A 194 11.20 1.01 1.05
CA ALA A 194 12.11 1.15 2.18
C ALA A 194 13.08 2.34 2.00
N ILE A 195 13.61 2.53 0.78
CA ILE A 195 14.45 3.70 0.46
C ILE A 195 13.66 5.00 0.63
N GLY A 196 12.44 5.08 0.07
CA GLY A 196 11.56 6.24 0.26
C GLY A 196 11.26 6.53 1.72
N GLY A 197 10.93 5.49 2.48
CA GLY A 197 10.72 5.57 3.92
C GLY A 197 11.94 6.07 4.70
N ALA A 198 13.12 5.52 4.41
CA ALA A 198 14.37 5.94 5.05
C ALA A 198 14.71 7.41 4.76
N LEU A 199 14.51 7.86 3.51
CA LEU A 199 14.74 9.25 3.14
C LEU A 199 13.81 10.21 3.90
N ILE A 200 12.54 9.88 4.01
CA ILE A 200 11.58 10.70 4.77
C ILE A 200 11.90 10.65 6.26
N ALA A 201 12.12 9.48 6.85
CA ALA A 201 12.42 9.34 8.27
C ALA A 201 13.68 10.12 8.67
N TYR A 202 14.72 10.11 7.83
CA TYR A 202 15.97 10.82 8.07
C TYR A 202 15.81 12.35 8.00
N ASN A 203 15.05 12.85 7.00
CA ASN A 203 14.94 14.29 6.75
C ASN A 203 13.81 14.95 7.56
N ALA A 204 12.78 14.20 7.98
CA ALA A 204 11.59 14.76 8.61
C ALA A 204 11.90 15.56 9.88
N GLY A 205 12.82 15.09 10.72
CA GLY A 205 13.21 15.82 11.95
C GLY A 205 13.76 17.21 11.66
N SER A 206 14.61 17.35 10.64
CA SER A 206 15.15 18.65 10.24
C SER A 206 14.06 19.56 9.66
N VAL A 207 13.14 19.01 8.85
CA VAL A 207 12.00 19.76 8.30
C VAL A 207 11.10 20.26 9.42
N ILE A 208 10.74 19.38 10.36
CA ILE A 208 9.88 19.74 11.51
C ILE A 208 10.51 20.84 12.35
N ALA A 209 11.80 20.73 12.65
CA ALA A 209 12.52 21.70 13.47
C ALA A 209 12.60 23.09 12.83
N ASN A 210 12.73 23.19 11.51
CA ASN A 210 12.91 24.44 10.80
C ASN A 210 11.61 25.08 10.29
N VAL A 211 10.64 24.29 9.83
CA VAL A 211 9.42 24.78 9.16
C VAL A 211 8.12 24.09 9.64
N GLY A 212 8.20 23.19 10.62
CA GLY A 212 7.06 22.50 11.19
C GLY A 212 6.57 21.31 10.35
N TYR A 213 5.39 20.79 10.70
CA TYR A 213 4.82 19.59 10.09
C TYR A 213 4.17 19.81 8.73
N LEU A 214 3.77 21.03 8.40
CA LEU A 214 2.98 21.35 7.19
C LEU A 214 3.60 20.81 5.90
N PRO A 215 4.91 20.95 5.61
CA PRO A 215 5.51 20.42 4.39
C PRO A 215 5.37 18.88 4.26
N LEU A 216 5.45 18.17 5.37
CA LEU A 216 5.31 16.70 5.39
C LEU A 216 3.86 16.27 5.13
N PHE A 217 2.88 17.01 5.63
CA PHE A 217 1.47 16.77 5.32
C PHE A 217 1.10 17.15 3.89
N ILE A 218 1.72 18.19 3.32
CA ILE A 218 1.60 18.52 1.88
C ILE A 218 2.16 17.37 1.04
N TYR A 219 3.36 16.87 1.37
CA TYR A 219 3.91 15.69 0.72
C TYR A 219 2.95 14.49 0.84
N ALA A 220 2.45 14.21 2.03
CA ALA A 220 1.52 13.11 2.27
C ALA A 220 0.24 13.24 1.42
N GLY A 221 -0.34 14.44 1.31
CA GLY A 221 -1.55 14.69 0.51
C GLY A 221 -1.33 14.63 -1.01
N THR A 222 -0.10 14.86 -1.49
CA THR A 222 0.21 14.94 -2.93
C THR A 222 0.88 13.69 -3.49
N ALA A 223 1.61 12.93 -2.66
CA ALA A 223 2.38 11.75 -3.08
C ALA A 223 1.54 10.70 -3.81
N TYR A 224 0.29 10.49 -3.40
CA TYR A 224 -0.62 9.51 -4.01
C TYR A 224 -1.09 9.95 -5.39
N LEU A 225 -1.38 11.23 -5.59
CA LEU A 225 -1.73 11.77 -6.91
C LEU A 225 -0.56 11.61 -7.88
N LEU A 226 0.65 11.92 -7.41
CA LEU A 226 1.86 11.72 -8.20
C LEU A 226 2.10 10.23 -8.50
N ALA A 227 1.86 9.35 -7.54
CA ALA A 227 1.95 7.90 -7.75
C ALA A 227 0.95 7.40 -8.81
N VAL A 228 -0.32 7.85 -8.77
CA VAL A 228 -1.31 7.53 -9.81
C VAL A 228 -0.86 8.03 -11.17
N LEU A 229 -0.33 9.26 -11.25
CA LEU A 229 0.19 9.82 -12.48
C LEU A 229 1.34 8.99 -13.05
N ILE A 230 2.32 8.63 -12.22
CA ILE A 230 3.45 7.78 -12.61
C ILE A 230 2.96 6.42 -13.12
N ILE A 231 2.04 5.78 -12.40
CA ILE A 231 1.44 4.51 -12.84
C ILE A 231 0.75 4.69 -14.19
N HIS A 232 0.02 5.77 -14.39
CA HIS A 232 -0.68 6.02 -15.64
C HIS A 232 0.28 6.25 -16.81
N LEU A 233 1.36 6.99 -16.60
CA LEU A 233 2.37 7.28 -17.64
C LEU A 233 3.22 6.05 -18.00
N LEU A 234 3.63 5.26 -17.00
CA LEU A 234 4.50 4.11 -17.20
C LEU A 234 3.73 2.84 -17.60
N ALA A 235 2.50 2.70 -17.12
CA ALA A 235 1.59 1.58 -17.43
C ALA A 235 0.20 2.12 -17.83
N PRO A 236 0.04 2.78 -19.00
CA PRO A 236 -1.23 3.35 -19.42
C PRO A 236 -2.33 2.29 -19.56
N ARG A 237 -1.96 1.07 -19.92
CA ARG A 237 -2.83 -0.12 -19.90
C ARG A 237 -2.17 -1.19 -19.04
N LEU A 238 -2.95 -1.80 -18.16
CA LEU A 238 -2.51 -2.93 -17.34
C LEU A 238 -2.55 -4.19 -18.20
N GLN A 239 -1.47 -4.40 -18.95
CA GLN A 239 -1.29 -5.58 -19.80
C GLN A 239 -0.16 -6.41 -19.23
N GLN A 240 -0.33 -7.72 -19.26
CA GLN A 240 0.68 -8.64 -18.76
C GLN A 240 1.94 -8.57 -19.61
N VAL A 241 3.07 -8.43 -18.93
CA VAL A 241 4.40 -8.42 -19.56
C VAL A 241 4.67 -9.81 -20.13
N GLN A 242 5.01 -9.84 -21.43
CA GLN A 242 5.51 -11.04 -22.09
C GLN A 242 7.03 -10.98 -22.05
N PHE A 243 7.65 -11.97 -21.41
CA PHE A 243 9.09 -12.11 -21.41
C PHE A 243 9.54 -12.74 -22.73
N LYS A 244 10.51 -12.12 -23.41
CA LYS A 244 11.15 -12.77 -24.55
C LYS A 244 11.84 -14.03 -24.04
N GLU A 245 11.53 -15.16 -24.64
CA GLU A 245 12.32 -16.36 -24.44
C GLU A 245 13.75 -16.05 -24.85
N VAL A 246 14.69 -16.36 -23.98
CA VAL A 246 16.12 -16.29 -24.30
C VAL A 246 16.49 -17.71 -24.64
N ASP A 247 16.76 -17.94 -25.92
CA ASP A 247 17.35 -19.14 -26.42
C ASP A 247 18.65 -19.50 -25.69
#